data_80bc2c199978e5cfa8dc2b21fd936e91
#
_entry.id   80bc2c199978e5cfa8dc2b21fd936e91
#
_cell.length_a   1.000
_cell.length_b   1.000
_cell.length_c   1.000
_cell.angle_alpha   90.00
_cell.angle_beta   90.00
_cell.angle_gamma   90.00
#
_symmetry.space_group_name_H-M   'P 1'
#
loop_
_entity.id
_entity.type
_entity.pdbx_description
1 polymer ?
#
loop_
_entity_poly.entity_id
_entity_poly.type
_entity_poly.pdbx_seq_one_letter_code
_entity_poly.pdbx_strand_id
1 'polypeptide(L)'
;MHLVRIRTKIKKFNKVVSIEGDKSLSIRWALIASQSDYKSKSENLLLSEDVINTLKCLKKLGVKLKISENFCEINGVGLNGFKYKKNLTLNAGNSGTLGRLMMGLMTHSKDTVKLKGDKSLSKRDFLRVIKPLRKFGANFTSNFGKLPIKIKGTNNPKPIIYNETKGSAQVKSSVMLAALNTDGETIIKAKKSRDHSELLFKYLNLPIKVKKRKNHDLIKIKGKKEIPPLNYKIPSDLSSCAFFIVLTILSENSKLKIRNVNINPSRIGILHILRLMGVKIKKTNFRKYKGEYIADLTIMSTKKIKAVNCSSKLNSSAIDEFLLIFLVAAKAKGVSYFKNLSELNEKESPRLEW
;
A
#
# COMPACT_ATOMS: atom_id res chain seq x y z
N MET A 1 -26.32 -7.92 12.70
CA MET A 1 -25.69 -6.83 13.50
C MET A 1 -24.78 -7.47 14.52
N HIS A 2 -23.45 -7.24 14.45
CA HIS A 2 -22.52 -7.80 15.44
C HIS A 2 -22.40 -6.83 16.61
N LEU A 3 -22.81 -7.25 17.83
CA LEU A 3 -22.71 -6.45 19.03
C LEU A 3 -21.37 -6.72 19.72
N VAL A 4 -20.55 -5.68 19.89
CA VAL A 4 -19.34 -5.74 20.72
C VAL A 4 -19.63 -5.01 22.03
N ARG A 5 -19.54 -5.72 23.17
CA ARG A 5 -19.73 -5.14 24.50
C ARG A 5 -18.39 -5.06 25.24
N ILE A 6 -17.94 -3.83 25.57
CA ILE A 6 -16.74 -3.58 26.37
C ILE A 6 -17.20 -3.32 27.82
N ARG A 7 -16.81 -4.18 28.76
CA ARG A 7 -17.26 -4.12 30.16
C ARG A 7 -16.20 -3.64 31.14
N THR A 8 -14.92 -3.70 30.78
CA THR A 8 -13.81 -3.41 31.69
C THR A 8 -12.79 -2.50 31.07
N LYS A 9 -12.14 -1.67 31.90
CA LYS A 9 -10.96 -0.89 31.50
C LYS A 9 -9.76 -1.83 31.31
N ILE A 10 -8.91 -1.51 30.35
CA ILE A 10 -7.64 -2.20 30.17
C ILE A 10 -6.73 -1.87 31.36
N LYS A 11 -6.32 -2.91 32.10
CA LYS A 11 -5.34 -2.82 33.18
C LYS A 11 -3.91 -2.79 32.60
N LYS A 12 -2.89 -2.70 33.46
CA LYS A 12 -1.48 -2.83 33.04
C LYS A 12 -1.24 -4.15 32.30
N PHE A 13 -0.40 -4.13 31.29
CA PHE A 13 -0.01 -5.32 30.55
C PHE A 13 1.46 -5.29 30.16
N ASN A 14 2.04 -6.47 30.01
CA ASN A 14 3.35 -6.69 29.38
C ASN A 14 3.17 -7.82 28.37
N LYS A 15 3.11 -7.47 27.09
CA LYS A 15 2.77 -8.43 26.02
C LYS A 15 3.75 -8.34 24.86
N VAL A 16 3.91 -9.49 24.21
CA VAL A 16 4.56 -9.61 22.89
C VAL A 16 3.50 -10.03 21.91
N VAL A 17 3.34 -9.29 20.83
CA VAL A 17 2.32 -9.57 19.81
C VAL A 17 2.95 -9.66 18.42
N SER A 18 2.31 -10.45 17.58
CA SER A 18 2.53 -10.45 16.14
C SER A 18 1.28 -9.86 15.49
N ILE A 19 1.50 -8.98 14.53
CA ILE A 19 0.42 -8.32 13.77
C ILE A 19 0.47 -8.86 12.34
N GLU A 20 -0.68 -8.99 11.74
CA GLU A 20 -0.83 -9.40 10.35
C GLU A 20 -0.05 -8.51 9.39
N GLY A 21 0.23 -9.06 8.22
CA GLY A 21 1.09 -8.44 7.22
C GLY A 21 0.57 -7.11 6.67
N ASP A 22 1.49 -6.30 6.17
CA ASP A 22 1.19 -5.00 5.55
C ASP A 22 0.25 -5.17 4.35
N LYS A 23 -0.89 -4.46 4.38
CA LYS A 23 -1.92 -4.48 3.34
C LYS A 23 -1.36 -4.11 1.97
N SER A 24 -0.57 -3.06 1.92
CA SER A 24 0.00 -2.54 0.66
C SER A 24 1.01 -3.51 0.06
N LEU A 25 1.77 -4.21 0.89
CA LEU A 25 2.70 -5.26 0.46
C LEU A 25 1.96 -6.55 0.07
N SER A 26 0.91 -6.93 0.81
CA SER A 26 0.09 -8.11 0.49
C SER A 26 -0.53 -7.99 -0.90
N ILE A 27 -1.13 -6.83 -1.23
CA ILE A 27 -1.69 -6.57 -2.56
C ILE A 27 -0.59 -6.61 -3.64
N ARG A 28 0.55 -5.95 -3.40
CA ARG A 28 1.67 -5.91 -4.36
C ARG A 28 2.28 -7.28 -4.58
N TRP A 29 2.46 -8.04 -3.50
CA TRP A 29 2.92 -9.41 -3.59
C TRP A 29 2.03 -10.22 -4.52
N ALA A 30 0.71 -10.21 -4.29
CA ALA A 30 -0.24 -10.98 -5.08
C ALA A 30 -0.22 -10.57 -6.57
N LEU A 31 -0.21 -9.26 -6.86
CA LEU A 31 -0.20 -8.75 -8.23
C LEU A 31 1.11 -9.08 -8.95
N ILE A 32 2.28 -8.98 -8.28
CA ILE A 32 3.58 -9.26 -8.89
C ILE A 32 3.78 -10.78 -9.02
N ALA A 33 3.42 -11.55 -8.00
CA ALA A 33 3.50 -13.02 -8.04
C ALA A 33 2.64 -13.60 -9.18
N SER A 34 1.51 -12.97 -9.51
CA SER A 34 0.68 -13.39 -10.64
C SER A 34 1.35 -13.19 -12.01
N GLN A 35 2.32 -12.28 -12.09
CA GLN A 35 3.08 -11.96 -13.32
C GLN A 35 4.39 -12.78 -13.43
N SER A 36 4.72 -13.59 -12.43
CA SER A 36 5.82 -14.55 -12.49
C SER A 36 5.41 -15.76 -13.32
N ASP A 37 6.37 -16.43 -13.96
CA ASP A 37 6.16 -17.73 -14.59
C ASP A 37 6.26 -18.89 -13.59
N TYR A 38 6.59 -18.58 -12.36
CA TYR A 38 6.84 -19.52 -11.27
C TYR A 38 5.78 -19.47 -10.19
N LYS A 39 5.81 -20.49 -9.34
CA LYS A 39 5.06 -20.55 -8.10
C LYS A 39 5.68 -19.62 -7.06
N SER A 40 4.85 -18.80 -6.45
CA SER A 40 5.21 -17.88 -5.36
C SER A 40 4.42 -18.18 -4.10
N LYS A 41 5.05 -18.04 -2.94
CA LYS A 41 4.44 -18.33 -1.62
C LYS A 41 4.54 -17.09 -0.72
N SER A 42 3.47 -16.82 0.04
CA SER A 42 3.52 -15.83 1.12
C SER A 42 3.11 -16.41 2.44
N GLU A 43 3.77 -15.95 3.49
CA GLU A 43 3.37 -16.12 4.88
C GLU A 43 2.95 -14.77 5.45
N ASN A 44 2.13 -14.79 6.50
CA ASN A 44 1.62 -13.60 7.17
C ASN A 44 0.89 -12.65 6.20
N LEU A 45 0.16 -13.21 5.24
CA LEU A 45 -0.66 -12.42 4.31
C LEU A 45 -1.84 -11.82 5.08
N LEU A 46 -2.09 -10.53 4.92
CA LEU A 46 -3.29 -9.91 5.48
C LEU A 46 -4.53 -10.39 4.72
N LEU A 47 -5.46 -11.06 5.39
CA LEU A 47 -6.74 -11.50 4.81
C LEU A 47 -7.86 -10.45 4.95
N SER A 48 -7.51 -9.17 4.80
CA SER A 48 -8.51 -8.09 4.72
C SER A 48 -9.31 -8.17 3.42
N GLU A 49 -10.46 -7.51 3.40
CA GLU A 49 -11.33 -7.43 2.22
C GLU A 49 -10.57 -6.95 0.96
N ASP A 50 -9.68 -5.96 1.09
CA ASP A 50 -8.86 -5.45 0.01
C ASP A 50 -7.98 -6.55 -0.63
N VAL A 51 -7.34 -7.37 0.19
CA VAL A 51 -6.46 -8.45 -0.27
C VAL A 51 -7.28 -9.61 -0.82
N ILE A 52 -8.38 -9.98 -0.15
CA ILE A 52 -9.31 -11.01 -0.63
C ILE A 52 -9.87 -10.63 -2.00
N ASN A 53 -10.29 -9.38 -2.20
CA ASN A 53 -10.77 -8.91 -3.50
C ASN A 53 -9.65 -8.94 -4.56
N THR A 54 -8.39 -8.68 -4.18
CA THR A 54 -7.24 -8.85 -5.07
C THR A 54 -7.11 -10.29 -5.54
N LEU A 55 -7.13 -11.25 -4.62
CA LEU A 55 -7.03 -12.67 -4.93
C LEU A 55 -8.23 -13.16 -5.77
N LYS A 56 -9.45 -12.70 -5.48
CA LYS A 56 -10.65 -12.98 -6.28
C LYS A 56 -10.52 -12.44 -7.71
N CYS A 57 -9.97 -11.24 -7.89
CA CYS A 57 -9.71 -10.68 -9.22
C CYS A 57 -8.69 -11.53 -9.99
N LEU A 58 -7.60 -11.95 -9.35
CA LEU A 58 -6.59 -12.80 -9.95
C LEU A 58 -7.14 -14.17 -10.36
N LYS A 59 -7.99 -14.80 -9.52
CA LYS A 59 -8.70 -16.05 -9.89
C LYS A 59 -9.53 -15.87 -11.17
N LYS A 60 -10.27 -14.76 -11.27
CA LYS A 60 -11.05 -14.45 -12.48
C LYS A 60 -10.20 -14.21 -13.72
N LEU A 61 -8.94 -13.81 -13.55
CA LEU A 61 -7.94 -13.64 -14.61
C LEU A 61 -7.21 -14.95 -14.95
N GLY A 62 -7.66 -16.08 -14.40
CA GLY A 62 -7.10 -17.41 -14.70
C GLY A 62 -5.92 -17.82 -13.83
N VAL A 63 -5.58 -17.04 -12.81
CA VAL A 63 -4.49 -17.36 -11.89
C VAL A 63 -4.93 -18.44 -10.89
N LYS A 64 -4.21 -19.57 -10.86
CA LYS A 64 -4.42 -20.61 -9.84
C LYS A 64 -3.76 -20.20 -8.54
N LEU A 65 -4.53 -20.24 -7.44
CA LEU A 65 -4.02 -19.89 -6.11
C LEU A 65 -4.69 -20.72 -5.03
N LYS A 66 -3.93 -20.98 -3.95
CA LYS A 66 -4.39 -21.64 -2.71
C LYS A 66 -4.24 -20.65 -1.56
N ILE A 67 -5.24 -20.59 -0.69
CA ILE A 67 -5.26 -19.72 0.49
C ILE A 67 -5.56 -20.61 1.70
N SER A 68 -4.80 -20.44 2.78
CA SER A 68 -5.03 -21.07 4.08
C SER A 68 -4.63 -20.07 5.16
N GLU A 69 -5.52 -19.78 6.12
CA GLU A 69 -5.32 -18.78 7.18
C GLU A 69 -4.56 -17.53 6.68
N ASN A 70 -3.29 -17.39 7.04
CA ASN A 70 -2.44 -16.26 6.63
C ASN A 70 -1.35 -16.65 5.60
N PHE A 71 -1.54 -17.79 4.93
CA PHE A 71 -0.66 -18.31 3.87
C PHE A 71 -1.35 -18.23 2.51
N CYS A 72 -0.60 -17.90 1.47
CA CYS A 72 -1.11 -17.96 0.10
C CYS A 72 -0.02 -18.47 -0.86
N GLU A 73 -0.43 -19.35 -1.77
CA GLU A 73 0.39 -19.82 -2.88
C GLU A 73 -0.27 -19.37 -4.19
N ILE A 74 0.51 -18.77 -5.08
CA ILE A 74 0.09 -18.33 -6.40
C ILE A 74 0.96 -19.03 -7.45
N ASN A 75 0.32 -19.73 -8.39
CA ASN A 75 0.97 -20.15 -9.62
C ASN A 75 0.86 -18.98 -10.60
N GLY A 76 1.95 -18.26 -10.81
CA GLY A 76 1.98 -17.14 -11.73
C GLY A 76 1.72 -17.60 -13.16
N VAL A 77 1.37 -16.67 -14.03
CA VAL A 77 0.99 -16.95 -15.43
C VAL A 77 1.89 -16.20 -16.42
N GLY A 78 2.95 -15.57 -15.91
CA GLY A 78 3.87 -14.75 -16.69
C GLY A 78 3.30 -13.40 -17.09
N LEU A 79 4.15 -12.61 -17.75
CA LEU A 79 3.77 -11.33 -18.32
C LEU A 79 2.76 -11.58 -19.48
N ASN A 80 1.63 -10.86 -19.45
CA ASN A 80 0.52 -11.01 -20.43
C ASN A 80 -0.16 -12.40 -20.43
N GLY A 81 0.10 -13.26 -19.46
CA GLY A 81 -0.39 -14.63 -19.38
C GLY A 81 -1.83 -14.76 -18.85
N PHE A 82 -2.53 -13.69 -18.53
CA PHE A 82 -3.91 -13.75 -18.05
C PHE A 82 -4.85 -14.37 -19.08
N LYS A 83 -5.66 -15.34 -18.62
CA LYS A 83 -6.67 -16.05 -19.42
C LYS A 83 -8.04 -15.86 -18.82
N TYR A 84 -8.96 -15.23 -19.55
CA TYR A 84 -10.29 -14.92 -19.06
C TYR A 84 -11.31 -14.81 -20.20
N LYS A 85 -12.60 -14.90 -19.85
CA LYS A 85 -13.71 -14.77 -20.81
C LYS A 85 -13.90 -13.29 -21.22
N LYS A 86 -14.34 -13.05 -22.45
CA LYS A 86 -14.71 -11.69 -22.91
C LYS A 86 -15.68 -11.00 -21.93
N ASN A 87 -15.60 -9.68 -21.85
CA ASN A 87 -16.44 -8.86 -20.98
C ASN A 87 -16.32 -9.17 -19.48
N LEU A 88 -15.14 -9.61 -19.06
CA LEU A 88 -14.86 -9.88 -17.64
C LEU A 88 -15.13 -8.64 -16.77
N THR A 89 -15.80 -8.86 -15.65
CA THR A 89 -15.95 -7.84 -14.60
C THR A 89 -15.10 -8.18 -13.39
N LEU A 90 -14.16 -7.27 -13.06
CA LEU A 90 -13.34 -7.30 -11.86
C LEU A 90 -13.97 -6.36 -10.81
N ASN A 91 -14.02 -6.82 -9.57
CA ASN A 91 -14.58 -6.04 -8.46
C ASN A 91 -13.47 -5.71 -7.45
N ALA A 92 -13.12 -4.44 -7.34
CA ALA A 92 -12.13 -3.97 -6.39
C ALA A 92 -12.69 -3.77 -4.96
N GLY A 93 -13.99 -3.93 -4.75
CA GLY A 93 -14.62 -3.60 -3.47
C GLY A 93 -14.35 -2.15 -3.10
N ASN A 94 -13.84 -1.91 -1.89
CA ASN A 94 -13.42 -0.58 -1.43
C ASN A 94 -11.92 -0.29 -1.71
N SER A 95 -11.19 -1.25 -2.29
CA SER A 95 -9.74 -1.15 -2.44
C SER A 95 -9.29 -0.21 -3.54
N GLY A 96 -8.97 1.03 -3.19
CA GLY A 96 -8.35 1.98 -4.11
C GLY A 96 -6.95 1.53 -4.59
N THR A 97 -6.23 0.75 -3.78
CA THR A 97 -4.93 0.19 -4.16
C THR A 97 -5.12 -0.87 -5.25
N LEU A 98 -5.98 -1.85 -5.01
CA LEU A 98 -6.30 -2.88 -6.02
C LEU A 98 -6.79 -2.24 -7.33
N GLY A 99 -7.80 -1.36 -7.24
CA GLY A 99 -8.40 -0.74 -8.42
C GLY A 99 -7.36 -0.05 -9.30
N ARG A 100 -6.49 0.77 -8.70
CA ARG A 100 -5.48 1.51 -9.46
C ARG A 100 -4.35 0.65 -9.99
N LEU A 101 -3.82 -0.28 -9.20
CA LEU A 101 -2.74 -1.16 -9.63
C LEU A 101 -3.20 -2.15 -10.70
N MET A 102 -4.41 -2.69 -10.56
CA MET A 102 -5.01 -3.58 -11.55
C MET A 102 -5.13 -2.91 -12.93
N MET A 103 -5.48 -1.61 -12.98
CA MET A 103 -5.51 -0.87 -14.25
C MET A 103 -4.15 -0.87 -14.95
N GLY A 104 -3.04 -0.81 -14.21
CA GLY A 104 -1.69 -0.93 -14.76
C GLY A 104 -1.46 -2.28 -15.43
N LEU A 105 -1.87 -3.38 -14.78
CA LEU A 105 -1.78 -4.72 -15.36
C LEU A 105 -2.70 -4.91 -16.56
N MET A 106 -3.90 -4.31 -16.52
CA MET A 106 -4.88 -4.42 -17.61
C MET A 106 -4.58 -3.53 -18.82
N THR A 107 -3.51 -2.72 -18.78
CA THR A 107 -3.06 -1.91 -19.93
C THR A 107 -2.73 -2.79 -21.16
N HIS A 108 -2.43 -4.06 -20.94
CA HIS A 108 -2.11 -5.05 -21.99
C HIS A 108 -3.21 -6.12 -22.16
N SER A 109 -4.41 -5.87 -21.64
CA SER A 109 -5.51 -6.82 -21.72
C SER A 109 -5.94 -7.04 -23.19
N LYS A 110 -6.08 -8.30 -23.59
CA LYS A 110 -6.51 -8.67 -24.95
C LYS A 110 -7.97 -8.28 -25.22
N ASP A 111 -8.83 -8.51 -24.23
CA ASP A 111 -10.26 -8.24 -24.30
C ASP A 111 -10.63 -7.11 -23.33
N THR A 112 -11.78 -6.50 -23.58
CA THR A 112 -12.32 -5.46 -22.70
C THR A 112 -12.65 -6.02 -21.33
N VAL A 113 -12.10 -5.38 -20.28
CA VAL A 113 -12.33 -5.69 -18.87
C VAL A 113 -13.09 -4.53 -18.23
N LYS A 114 -14.14 -4.83 -17.45
CA LYS A 114 -14.86 -3.86 -16.65
C LYS A 114 -14.38 -3.89 -15.22
N LEU A 115 -13.85 -2.78 -14.72
CA LEU A 115 -13.48 -2.61 -13.31
C LEU A 115 -14.60 -1.90 -12.58
N LYS A 116 -15.10 -2.49 -11.48
CA LYS A 116 -16.10 -1.89 -10.59
C LYS A 116 -15.57 -1.85 -9.14
N GLY A 117 -16.20 -1.03 -8.32
CA GLY A 117 -15.97 -0.97 -6.87
C GLY A 117 -17.29 -0.81 -6.13
N ASP A 118 -17.20 -0.67 -4.82
CA ASP A 118 -18.35 -0.34 -3.97
C ASP A 118 -18.79 1.13 -4.17
N LYS A 119 -19.80 1.55 -3.41
CA LYS A 119 -20.37 2.91 -3.47
C LYS A 119 -19.33 3.98 -3.12
N SER A 120 -18.44 3.71 -2.15
CA SER A 120 -17.37 4.64 -1.72
C SER A 120 -16.27 4.75 -2.77
N LEU A 121 -15.73 3.62 -3.23
CA LEU A 121 -14.66 3.62 -4.24
C LEU A 121 -15.13 4.20 -5.57
N SER A 122 -16.41 4.01 -5.92
CA SER A 122 -16.97 4.49 -7.18
C SER A 122 -17.07 6.02 -7.26
N LYS A 123 -17.03 6.71 -6.12
CA LYS A 123 -17.01 8.18 -6.07
C LYS A 123 -15.61 8.77 -6.27
N ARG A 124 -14.53 7.96 -6.12
CA ARG A 124 -13.16 8.45 -6.18
C ARG A 124 -12.71 8.70 -7.62
N ASP A 125 -11.77 9.63 -7.76
CA ASP A 125 -11.14 9.97 -9.04
C ASP A 125 -10.11 8.93 -9.46
N PHE A 126 -10.26 8.39 -10.66
CA PHE A 126 -9.33 7.51 -11.35
C PHE A 126 -8.65 8.19 -12.56
N LEU A 127 -8.99 9.44 -12.89
CA LEU A 127 -8.36 10.17 -14.01
C LEU A 127 -6.86 10.26 -13.84
N ARG A 128 -6.38 10.38 -12.59
CA ARG A 128 -4.95 10.41 -12.27
C ARG A 128 -4.20 9.16 -12.75
N VAL A 129 -4.87 8.02 -12.82
CA VAL A 129 -4.31 6.74 -13.33
C VAL A 129 -4.61 6.57 -14.81
N ILE A 130 -5.81 6.89 -15.25
CA ILE A 130 -6.23 6.79 -16.66
C ILE A 130 -5.30 7.58 -17.58
N LYS A 131 -5.03 8.85 -17.22
CA LYS A 131 -4.21 9.75 -18.05
C LYS A 131 -2.84 9.17 -18.43
N PRO A 132 -1.98 8.71 -17.48
CA PRO A 132 -0.70 8.11 -17.84
C PRO A 132 -0.87 6.75 -18.55
N LEU A 133 -1.85 5.92 -18.17
CA LEU A 133 -2.03 4.62 -18.79
C LEU A 133 -2.50 4.69 -20.25
N ARG A 134 -3.29 5.71 -20.62
CA ARG A 134 -3.62 5.98 -22.02
C ARG A 134 -2.40 6.23 -22.90
N LYS A 135 -1.34 6.81 -22.34
CA LYS A 135 -0.09 7.05 -23.09
C LYS A 135 0.62 5.77 -23.51
N PHE A 136 0.39 4.64 -22.82
CA PHE A 136 0.86 3.32 -23.27
C PHE A 136 0.09 2.79 -24.47
N GLY A 137 -1.04 3.41 -24.85
CA GLY A 137 -1.90 2.99 -25.96
C GLY A 137 -3.19 2.29 -25.55
N ALA A 138 -3.43 2.05 -24.27
CA ALA A 138 -4.67 1.48 -23.80
C ALA A 138 -5.83 2.49 -23.79
N ASN A 139 -7.07 2.00 -23.99
CA ASN A 139 -8.28 2.82 -23.97
C ASN A 139 -9.05 2.59 -22.67
N PHE A 140 -9.55 3.68 -22.09
CA PHE A 140 -10.32 3.70 -20.84
C PHE A 140 -11.59 4.51 -21.04
N THR A 141 -12.75 3.86 -20.86
CA THR A 141 -14.07 4.50 -20.90
C THR A 141 -14.66 4.56 -19.51
N SER A 142 -15.01 5.74 -19.04
CA SER A 142 -15.57 5.98 -17.70
C SER A 142 -16.43 7.23 -17.70
N ASN A 143 -17.35 7.34 -16.73
CA ASN A 143 -18.06 8.58 -16.47
C ASN A 143 -17.20 9.48 -15.57
N PHE A 144 -16.60 10.54 -16.14
CA PHE A 144 -15.72 11.51 -15.46
C PHE A 144 -14.61 10.86 -14.59
N GLY A 145 -14.04 9.74 -15.06
CA GLY A 145 -12.98 9.03 -14.32
C GLY A 145 -13.46 8.27 -13.09
N LYS A 146 -14.75 8.07 -12.92
CA LYS A 146 -15.34 7.27 -11.83
C LYS A 146 -15.59 5.82 -12.27
N LEU A 147 -15.67 4.91 -11.30
CA LEU A 147 -16.07 3.52 -11.56
C LEU A 147 -17.59 3.46 -11.88
N PRO A 148 -18.01 2.50 -12.74
CA PRO A 148 -17.21 1.48 -13.38
C PRO A 148 -16.38 2.02 -14.57
N ILE A 149 -15.19 1.44 -14.78
CA ILE A 149 -14.30 1.78 -15.89
C ILE A 149 -14.20 0.57 -16.82
N LYS A 150 -14.43 0.77 -18.11
CA LYS A 150 -14.10 -0.22 -19.14
C LYS A 150 -12.67 0.02 -19.61
N ILE A 151 -11.86 -1.04 -19.64
CA ILE A 151 -10.45 -1.03 -20.00
C ILE A 151 -10.30 -1.91 -21.21
N LYS A 152 -9.87 -1.36 -22.33
CA LYS A 152 -9.41 -2.09 -23.52
C LYS A 152 -7.92 -1.88 -23.62
N GLY A 153 -7.14 -2.93 -23.38
CA GLY A 153 -5.69 -2.86 -23.47
C GLY A 153 -5.21 -2.67 -24.90
N THR A 154 -3.89 -2.65 -25.05
CA THR A 154 -3.24 -2.53 -26.35
C THR A 154 -2.30 -3.72 -26.59
N ASN A 155 -2.24 -4.20 -27.83
CA ASN A 155 -1.29 -5.24 -28.25
C ASN A 155 0.09 -4.64 -28.56
N ASN A 156 0.18 -3.33 -28.74
CA ASN A 156 1.43 -2.64 -29.05
C ASN A 156 1.65 -1.48 -28.05
N PRO A 157 1.99 -1.79 -26.79
CA PRO A 157 2.24 -0.77 -25.79
C PRO A 157 3.52 0.00 -26.08
N LYS A 158 3.48 1.33 -25.88
CA LYS A 158 4.64 2.19 -26.05
C LYS A 158 5.17 2.65 -24.69
N PRO A 159 6.50 2.69 -24.48
CA PRO A 159 7.08 3.22 -23.27
C PRO A 159 6.79 4.73 -23.18
N ILE A 160 6.68 5.24 -21.95
CA ILE A 160 6.28 6.63 -21.72
C ILE A 160 7.27 7.40 -20.84
N ILE A 161 7.25 8.73 -20.99
CA ILE A 161 7.80 9.65 -20.00
C ILE A 161 6.62 10.25 -19.25
N TYR A 162 6.62 10.08 -17.91
CA TYR A 162 5.53 10.52 -17.06
C TYR A 162 6.00 11.34 -15.86
N ASN A 163 5.35 12.48 -15.62
CA ASN A 163 5.60 13.34 -14.47
C ASN A 163 4.46 13.19 -13.45
N GLU A 164 4.73 12.50 -12.33
CA GLU A 164 3.82 12.35 -11.20
C GLU A 164 4.03 13.49 -10.20
N THR A 165 3.11 14.47 -10.18
CA THR A 165 3.24 15.72 -9.42
C THR A 165 2.51 15.71 -8.07
N LYS A 166 1.59 14.77 -7.85
CA LYS A 166 0.73 14.72 -6.65
C LYS A 166 1.32 13.91 -5.49
N GLY A 167 2.40 13.14 -5.72
CA GLY A 167 2.97 12.25 -4.71
C GLY A 167 2.15 10.98 -4.49
N SER A 168 1.48 10.48 -5.53
CA SER A 168 0.67 9.26 -5.44
C SER A 168 1.48 8.00 -5.69
N ALA A 169 1.74 7.24 -4.63
CA ALA A 169 2.37 5.93 -4.73
C ALA A 169 1.55 4.93 -5.58
N GLN A 170 0.22 5.03 -5.55
CA GLN A 170 -0.66 4.14 -6.32
C GLN A 170 -0.59 4.41 -7.81
N VAL A 171 -0.61 5.69 -8.22
CA VAL A 171 -0.46 6.07 -9.64
C VAL A 171 0.91 5.65 -10.15
N LYS A 172 1.98 5.98 -9.42
CA LYS A 172 3.34 5.57 -9.72
C LYS A 172 3.46 4.06 -9.89
N SER A 173 2.94 3.27 -8.93
CA SER A 173 2.97 1.80 -8.98
C SER A 173 2.18 1.25 -10.16
N SER A 174 1.03 1.84 -10.51
CA SER A 174 0.24 1.45 -11.68
C SER A 174 1.01 1.62 -12.99
N VAL A 175 1.68 2.77 -13.16
CA VAL A 175 2.55 3.03 -14.31
C VAL A 175 3.75 2.07 -14.34
N MET A 176 4.34 1.75 -13.18
CA MET A 176 5.42 0.77 -13.08
C MET A 176 4.98 -0.62 -13.51
N LEU A 177 3.78 -1.07 -13.12
CA LEU A 177 3.20 -2.36 -13.51
C LEU A 177 2.91 -2.42 -15.03
N ALA A 178 2.39 -1.34 -15.61
CA ALA A 178 2.23 -1.24 -17.06
C ALA A 178 3.58 -1.31 -17.79
N ALA A 179 4.61 -0.65 -17.26
CA ALA A 179 5.96 -0.65 -17.82
C ALA A 179 6.61 -2.04 -17.85
N LEU A 180 6.29 -2.95 -16.90
CA LEU A 180 6.84 -4.31 -16.90
C LEU A 180 6.47 -5.10 -18.17
N ASN A 181 5.29 -4.85 -18.72
CA ASN A 181 4.79 -5.52 -19.93
C ASN A 181 5.09 -4.74 -21.22
N THR A 182 5.74 -3.58 -21.13
CA THR A 182 6.00 -2.69 -22.26
C THR A 182 7.45 -2.82 -22.70
N ASP A 183 7.71 -3.03 -23.97
CA ASP A 183 9.06 -2.99 -24.50
C ASP A 183 9.65 -1.59 -24.47
N GLY A 184 10.97 -1.49 -24.24
CA GLY A 184 11.66 -0.20 -24.12
C GLY A 184 11.72 0.34 -22.68
N GLU A 185 12.17 1.61 -22.54
CA GLU A 185 12.39 2.25 -21.24
C GLU A 185 11.29 3.26 -20.92
N THR A 186 10.51 3.00 -19.86
CA THR A 186 9.58 3.97 -19.27
C THR A 186 10.28 4.78 -18.20
N ILE A 187 10.11 6.11 -18.24
CA ILE A 187 10.72 7.07 -17.31
C ILE A 187 9.62 7.74 -16.48
N ILE A 188 9.74 7.69 -15.16
CA ILE A 188 8.81 8.34 -14.24
C ILE A 188 9.59 9.35 -13.39
N LYS A 189 9.23 10.65 -13.50
CA LYS A 189 9.63 11.68 -12.55
C LYS A 189 8.52 11.80 -11.50
N ALA A 190 8.74 11.28 -10.30
CA ALA A 190 7.70 11.19 -9.29
C ALA A 190 8.01 12.06 -8.06
N LYS A 191 7.04 12.87 -7.61
CA LYS A 191 7.09 13.49 -6.29
C LYS A 191 7.23 12.39 -5.23
N LYS A 192 7.98 12.66 -4.16
CA LYS A 192 8.23 11.66 -3.11
C LYS A 192 6.93 11.09 -2.53
N SER A 193 6.88 9.78 -2.46
CA SER A 193 5.76 9.00 -1.94
C SER A 193 6.26 7.63 -1.48
N ARG A 194 5.36 6.78 -0.96
CA ARG A 194 5.71 5.39 -0.59
C ARG A 194 6.38 4.66 -1.75
N ASP A 195 7.45 3.92 -1.47
CA ASP A 195 8.34 3.31 -2.46
C ASP A 195 8.37 1.76 -2.45
N HIS A 196 7.33 1.14 -1.91
CA HIS A 196 7.21 -0.33 -1.82
C HIS A 196 7.40 -1.05 -3.16
N SER A 197 6.85 -0.50 -4.25
CA SER A 197 6.98 -1.12 -5.58
C SER A 197 8.41 -1.05 -6.09
N GLU A 198 9.09 0.08 -5.91
CA GLU A 198 10.49 0.26 -6.29
C GLU A 198 11.42 -0.67 -5.50
N LEU A 199 11.17 -0.81 -4.20
CA LEU A 199 11.95 -1.69 -3.34
C LEU A 199 11.76 -3.15 -3.72
N LEU A 200 10.52 -3.56 -4.02
CA LEU A 200 10.19 -4.92 -4.42
C LEU A 200 10.76 -5.25 -5.79
N PHE A 201 10.66 -4.34 -6.76
CA PHE A 201 11.26 -4.53 -8.09
C PHE A 201 12.79 -4.65 -8.02
N LYS A 202 13.44 -3.84 -7.19
CA LYS A 202 14.89 -3.95 -6.95
C LYS A 202 15.26 -5.29 -6.30
N TYR A 203 14.48 -5.73 -5.31
CA TYR A 203 14.71 -7.02 -4.66
C TYR A 203 14.61 -8.19 -5.66
N LEU A 204 13.67 -8.14 -6.59
CA LEU A 204 13.49 -9.13 -7.65
C LEU A 204 14.48 -8.97 -8.81
N ASN A 205 15.48 -8.09 -8.70
CA ASN A 205 16.45 -7.80 -9.75
C ASN A 205 15.79 -7.45 -11.11
N LEU A 206 14.59 -6.87 -11.06
CA LEU A 206 13.96 -6.34 -12.27
C LEU A 206 14.74 -5.12 -12.77
N PRO A 207 14.72 -4.82 -14.07
CA PRO A 207 15.51 -3.74 -14.66
C PRO A 207 14.96 -2.36 -14.31
N ILE A 208 15.07 -2.01 -13.05
CA ILE A 208 14.69 -0.70 -12.48
C ILE A 208 15.91 0.06 -12.00
N LYS A 209 16.00 1.34 -12.37
CA LYS A 209 16.96 2.32 -11.82
C LYS A 209 16.19 3.44 -11.13
N VAL A 210 16.52 3.71 -9.86
CA VAL A 210 15.89 4.80 -9.08
C VAL A 210 16.96 5.77 -8.63
N LYS A 211 16.92 7.01 -9.13
CA LYS A 211 17.78 8.10 -8.69
C LYS A 211 16.98 9.03 -7.78
N LYS A 212 17.28 8.98 -6.48
CA LYS A 212 16.64 9.87 -5.50
C LYS A 212 17.17 11.29 -5.64
N ARG A 213 16.28 12.27 -5.74
CA ARG A 213 16.56 13.70 -5.76
C ARG A 213 15.95 14.37 -4.53
N LYS A 214 16.23 15.67 -4.31
CA LYS A 214 15.69 16.42 -3.17
C LYS A 214 14.16 16.39 -3.10
N ASN A 215 13.47 16.70 -4.18
CA ASN A 215 12.01 16.87 -4.23
C ASN A 215 11.27 15.77 -5.00
N HIS A 216 11.96 14.94 -5.77
CA HIS A 216 11.38 13.89 -6.59
C HIS A 216 12.35 12.74 -6.77
N ASP A 217 11.83 11.61 -7.18
CA ASP A 217 12.61 10.44 -7.59
C ASP A 217 12.50 10.29 -9.11
N LEU A 218 13.60 9.96 -9.76
CA LEU A 218 13.63 9.59 -11.18
C LEU A 218 13.72 8.07 -11.25
N ILE A 219 12.70 7.45 -11.82
CA ILE A 219 12.56 6.00 -11.94
C ILE A 219 12.59 5.64 -13.42
N LYS A 220 13.46 4.71 -13.80
CA LYS A 220 13.57 4.16 -15.14
C LYS A 220 13.32 2.67 -15.06
N ILE A 221 12.45 2.15 -15.93
CA ILE A 221 12.06 0.75 -15.96
C ILE A 221 12.15 0.26 -17.41
N LYS A 222 12.93 -0.82 -17.62
CA LYS A 222 12.97 -1.57 -18.88
C LYS A 222 12.02 -2.75 -18.76
N GLY A 223 11.04 -2.83 -19.66
CA GLY A 223 10.03 -3.90 -19.63
C GLY A 223 10.49 -5.24 -20.16
N LYS A 224 9.58 -6.19 -20.15
CA LYS A 224 9.67 -7.54 -20.72
C LYS A 224 10.83 -8.41 -20.21
N LYS A 225 11.16 -8.27 -18.93
CA LYS A 225 12.03 -9.21 -18.23
C LYS A 225 11.17 -10.17 -17.43
N GLU A 226 11.52 -11.44 -17.47
CA GLU A 226 10.93 -12.50 -16.65
C GLU A 226 10.97 -12.14 -15.16
N ILE A 227 9.87 -12.41 -14.47
CA ILE A 227 9.73 -12.12 -13.03
C ILE A 227 10.00 -13.40 -12.25
N PRO A 228 11.04 -13.43 -11.39
CA PRO A 228 11.36 -14.60 -10.59
C PRO A 228 10.29 -14.88 -9.53
N PRO A 229 10.27 -16.09 -8.92
CA PRO A 229 9.33 -16.41 -7.86
C PRO A 229 9.50 -15.48 -6.65
N LEU A 230 8.40 -15.07 -6.06
CA LEU A 230 8.37 -14.17 -4.90
C LEU A 230 7.87 -14.91 -3.65
N ASN A 231 8.79 -15.63 -2.97
CA ASN A 231 8.51 -16.21 -1.66
C ASN A 231 8.72 -15.13 -0.58
N TYR A 232 7.65 -14.76 0.13
CA TYR A 232 7.67 -13.56 0.96
C TYR A 232 6.88 -13.72 2.26
N LYS A 233 7.54 -13.61 3.40
CA LYS A 233 6.86 -13.42 4.68
C LYS A 233 6.55 -11.93 4.84
N ILE A 234 5.28 -11.57 4.70
CA ILE A 234 4.86 -10.15 4.72
C ILE A 234 5.15 -9.56 6.10
N PRO A 235 5.92 -8.46 6.22
CA PRO A 235 6.15 -7.79 7.50
C PRO A 235 4.86 -7.22 8.09
N SER A 236 4.78 -7.12 9.41
CA SER A 236 3.63 -6.57 10.12
C SER A 236 3.33 -5.14 9.67
N ASP A 237 2.03 -4.83 9.46
CA ASP A 237 1.57 -3.51 9.01
C ASP A 237 1.73 -2.47 10.12
N LEU A 238 2.50 -1.40 9.85
CA LEU A 238 2.70 -0.32 10.81
C LEU A 238 1.39 0.41 11.16
N SER A 239 0.47 0.57 10.21
CA SER A 239 -0.83 1.21 10.47
C SER A 239 -1.67 0.39 11.44
N SER A 240 -1.69 -0.94 11.29
CA SER A 240 -2.34 -1.84 12.24
C SER A 240 -1.62 -1.85 13.60
N CYS A 241 -0.28 -1.84 13.59
CA CYS A 241 0.52 -1.71 14.82
C CYS A 241 0.22 -0.41 15.57
N ALA A 242 -0.11 0.68 14.87
CA ALA A 242 -0.32 1.99 15.45
C ALA A 242 -1.44 2.01 16.50
N PHE A 243 -2.51 1.22 16.32
CA PHE A 243 -3.58 1.08 17.31
C PHE A 243 -3.04 0.54 18.64
N PHE A 244 -2.23 -0.52 18.59
CA PHE A 244 -1.63 -1.12 19.78
C PHE A 244 -0.53 -0.24 20.40
N ILE A 245 0.21 0.48 19.57
CA ILE A 245 1.21 1.47 20.00
C ILE A 245 0.52 2.56 20.82
N VAL A 246 -0.54 3.17 20.29
CA VAL A 246 -1.29 4.25 20.95
C VAL A 246 -1.99 3.73 22.20
N LEU A 247 -2.61 2.55 22.14
CA LEU A 247 -3.18 1.90 23.32
C LEU A 247 -2.14 1.78 24.45
N THR A 248 -0.93 1.33 24.14
CA THR A 248 0.15 1.16 25.12
C THR A 248 0.61 2.49 25.70
N ILE A 249 0.76 3.51 24.85
CA ILE A 249 1.17 4.86 25.27
C ILE A 249 0.19 5.44 26.30
N LEU A 250 -1.11 5.25 26.06
CA LEU A 250 -2.19 5.79 26.86
C LEU A 250 -2.57 4.93 28.07
N SER A 251 -2.10 3.68 28.14
CA SER A 251 -2.31 2.78 29.27
C SER A 251 -1.34 3.07 30.41
N GLU A 252 -1.67 2.66 31.62
CA GLU A 252 -0.81 2.79 32.78
C GLU A 252 0.16 1.60 32.91
N ASN A 253 1.43 1.86 33.24
CA ASN A 253 2.45 0.86 33.57
C ASN A 253 2.49 -0.35 32.60
N SER A 254 2.27 -0.08 31.31
CA SER A 254 2.17 -1.10 30.28
C SER A 254 3.38 -1.11 29.37
N LYS A 255 3.68 -2.30 28.83
CA LYS A 255 4.76 -2.53 27.86
C LYS A 255 4.27 -3.46 26.76
N LEU A 256 4.60 -3.12 25.53
CA LEU A 256 4.28 -3.91 24.35
C LEU A 256 5.52 -4.09 23.49
N LYS A 257 5.76 -5.33 23.04
CA LYS A 257 6.72 -5.62 21.97
C LYS A 257 5.95 -6.14 20.76
N ILE A 258 6.14 -5.51 19.59
CA ILE A 258 5.59 -5.94 18.31
C ILE A 258 6.74 -6.42 17.43
N ARG A 259 6.62 -7.62 16.86
CA ARG A 259 7.68 -8.25 16.08
C ARG A 259 7.56 -7.91 14.58
N ASN A 260 8.72 -7.86 13.91
CA ASN A 260 8.86 -7.76 12.44
C ASN A 260 8.01 -6.66 11.78
N VAL A 261 7.91 -5.50 12.41
CA VAL A 261 7.13 -4.37 11.89
C VAL A 261 7.83 -3.77 10.67
N ASN A 262 7.07 -3.50 9.60
CA ASN A 262 7.57 -2.72 8.48
C ASN A 262 7.87 -1.29 8.96
N ILE A 263 9.13 -0.89 8.86
CA ILE A 263 9.60 0.44 9.23
C ILE A 263 10.22 1.17 8.04
N ASN A 264 9.63 1.01 6.87
CA ASN A 264 9.99 1.77 5.68
C ASN A 264 9.99 3.28 6.00
N PRO A 265 11.10 4.01 5.71
CA PRO A 265 11.20 5.45 5.98
C PRO A 265 10.06 6.29 5.40
N SER A 266 9.45 5.84 4.29
CA SER A 266 8.30 6.53 3.69
C SER A 266 6.98 6.35 4.45
N ARG A 267 6.96 5.54 5.54
CA ARG A 267 5.77 5.18 6.32
C ARG A 267 5.84 5.46 7.82
N ILE A 268 7.03 5.73 8.35
CA ILE A 268 7.25 5.82 9.81
C ILE A 268 6.97 7.21 10.40
N GLY A 269 6.19 8.05 9.73
CA GLY A 269 5.86 9.39 10.22
C GLY A 269 5.25 9.40 11.61
N ILE A 270 4.33 8.47 11.91
CA ILE A 270 3.77 8.32 13.25
C ILE A 270 4.86 8.10 14.32
N LEU A 271 5.86 7.24 14.06
CA LEU A 271 6.93 6.97 15.02
C LEU A 271 7.78 8.21 15.28
N HIS A 272 7.98 9.06 14.27
CA HIS A 272 8.69 10.34 14.41
C HIS A 272 7.87 11.33 15.25
N ILE A 273 6.58 11.49 14.93
CA ILE A 273 5.69 12.41 15.65
C ILE A 273 5.56 11.99 17.11
N LEU A 274 5.33 10.72 17.39
CA LEU A 274 5.23 10.21 18.77
C LEU A 274 6.53 10.44 19.57
N ARG A 275 7.71 10.32 18.93
CA ARG A 275 8.98 10.67 19.58
C ARG A 275 9.09 12.15 19.94
N LEU A 276 8.65 13.04 19.05
CA LEU A 276 8.58 14.48 19.33
C LEU A 276 7.65 14.77 20.51
N MET A 277 6.61 13.97 20.70
CA MET A 277 5.69 14.04 21.85
C MET A 277 6.26 13.39 23.13
N GLY A 278 7.51 12.94 23.13
CA GLY A 278 8.21 12.36 24.28
C GLY A 278 8.03 10.86 24.47
N VAL A 279 7.40 10.16 23.52
CA VAL A 279 7.21 8.70 23.60
C VAL A 279 8.53 7.96 23.32
N LYS A 280 8.90 7.05 24.22
CA LYS A 280 10.09 6.17 24.05
C LYS A 280 9.70 4.95 23.23
N ILE A 281 10.24 4.85 22.01
CA ILE A 281 10.07 3.70 21.10
C ILE A 281 11.44 3.09 20.86
N LYS A 282 11.68 1.89 21.40
CA LYS A 282 12.92 1.13 21.16
C LYS A 282 12.76 0.26 19.92
N LYS A 283 13.72 0.35 19.01
CA LYS A 283 13.83 -0.53 17.83
C LYS A 283 14.93 -1.56 18.08
N THR A 284 14.61 -2.83 17.88
CA THR A 284 15.58 -3.95 17.96
C THR A 284 15.44 -4.82 16.73
N ASN A 285 16.38 -5.71 16.47
CA ASN A 285 16.38 -6.60 15.31
C ASN A 285 16.17 -5.86 13.97
N PHE A 286 16.77 -4.67 13.86
CA PHE A 286 16.69 -3.86 12.64
C PHE A 286 17.47 -4.56 11.52
N ARG A 287 16.79 -4.78 10.39
CA ARG A 287 17.42 -5.38 9.21
C ARG A 287 16.66 -5.00 7.92
N LYS A 288 17.37 -5.16 6.81
CA LYS A 288 16.77 -5.14 5.49
C LYS A 288 16.24 -6.54 5.17
N TYR A 289 14.97 -6.63 4.79
CA TYR A 289 14.31 -7.87 4.44
C TYR A 289 13.55 -7.71 3.12
N LYS A 290 14.04 -8.38 2.07
CA LYS A 290 13.42 -8.41 0.73
C LYS A 290 13.02 -7.01 0.21
N GLY A 291 13.97 -6.08 0.32
CA GLY A 291 13.81 -4.69 -0.10
C GLY A 291 13.31 -3.74 1.00
N GLU A 292 12.49 -4.21 1.93
CA GLU A 292 11.95 -3.41 3.02
C GLU A 292 12.87 -3.36 4.25
N TYR A 293 12.71 -2.34 5.09
CA TYR A 293 13.31 -2.30 6.43
C TYR A 293 12.30 -2.79 7.45
N ILE A 294 12.73 -3.69 8.32
CA ILE A 294 11.91 -4.25 9.40
C ILE A 294 12.63 -4.17 10.74
N ALA A 295 11.86 -4.06 11.82
CA ALA A 295 12.37 -4.12 13.19
C ALA A 295 11.31 -4.64 14.15
N ASP A 296 11.75 -5.08 15.33
CA ASP A 296 10.88 -5.22 16.48
C ASP A 296 10.75 -3.86 17.17
N LEU A 297 9.52 -3.48 17.51
CA LEU A 297 9.22 -2.25 18.24
C LEU A 297 8.85 -2.57 19.67
N THR A 298 9.51 -1.91 20.65
CA THR A 298 9.09 -1.96 22.05
C THR A 298 8.61 -0.59 22.47
N ILE A 299 7.39 -0.54 22.98
CA ILE A 299 6.69 0.65 23.42
C ILE A 299 6.38 0.52 24.91
N MET A 300 6.45 1.62 25.65
CA MET A 300 6.07 1.69 27.06
C MET A 300 5.05 2.81 27.25
N SER A 301 4.22 2.68 28.27
CA SER A 301 3.33 3.75 28.76
C SER A 301 4.09 5.06 28.93
N THR A 302 3.45 6.17 28.60
CA THR A 302 4.06 7.49 28.69
C THR A 302 3.23 8.40 29.60
N LYS A 303 3.74 8.65 30.82
CA LYS A 303 3.03 9.49 31.82
C LYS A 303 2.96 10.96 31.42
N LYS A 304 4.01 11.50 30.81
CA LYS A 304 4.10 12.91 30.39
C LYS A 304 4.20 13.00 28.86
N ILE A 305 3.08 13.25 28.22
CA ILE A 305 3.01 13.46 26.76
C ILE A 305 3.13 14.96 26.50
N LYS A 306 4.02 15.36 25.60
CA LYS A 306 4.28 16.75 25.22
C LYS A 306 3.45 17.12 23.98
N ALA A 307 2.97 18.35 23.94
CA ALA A 307 2.39 18.91 22.73
C ALA A 307 3.45 19.02 21.61
N VAL A 308 3.00 19.02 20.37
CA VAL A 308 3.88 19.04 19.19
C VAL A 308 3.44 20.07 18.17
N ASN A 309 4.40 20.83 17.61
CA ASN A 309 4.20 21.57 16.36
C ASN A 309 4.72 20.69 15.22
N CYS A 310 3.78 19.97 14.58
CA CYS A 310 4.13 18.94 13.62
C CYS A 310 4.51 19.55 12.27
N SER A 311 5.71 19.22 11.78
CA SER A 311 6.13 19.61 10.46
C SER A 311 5.28 18.92 9.37
N SER A 312 4.75 19.69 8.42
CA SER A 312 3.99 19.16 7.27
C SER A 312 4.81 18.20 6.37
N LYS A 313 6.13 18.19 6.50
CA LYS A 313 7.01 17.21 5.83
C LYS A 313 6.74 15.77 6.27
N LEU A 314 6.15 15.56 7.45
CA LEU A 314 5.78 14.25 7.97
C LEU A 314 4.40 13.78 7.50
N ASN A 315 3.57 14.66 6.92
CA ASN A 315 2.18 14.36 6.59
C ASN A 315 2.05 13.12 5.68
N SER A 316 2.77 13.05 4.59
CA SER A 316 2.67 11.92 3.64
C SER A 316 3.08 10.59 4.26
N SER A 317 4.03 10.58 5.21
CA SER A 317 4.53 9.37 5.88
C SER A 317 3.70 8.95 7.10
N ALA A 318 2.77 9.80 7.57
CA ALA A 318 1.88 9.54 8.70
C ALA A 318 0.38 9.65 8.31
N ILE A 319 0.08 9.77 7.02
CA ILE A 319 -1.26 10.16 6.53
C ILE A 319 -2.37 9.21 6.98
N ASP A 320 -2.08 7.94 7.20
CA ASP A 320 -3.08 6.96 7.59
C ASP A 320 -3.26 6.88 9.12
N GLU A 321 -2.33 7.44 9.90
CA GLU A 321 -2.28 7.34 11.35
C GLU A 321 -2.64 8.65 12.09
N PHE A 322 -3.00 9.74 11.38
CA PHE A 322 -3.26 11.04 12.02
C PHE A 322 -4.36 10.99 13.06
N LEU A 323 -5.45 10.23 12.87
CA LEU A 323 -6.52 10.12 13.88
C LEU A 323 -5.99 9.54 15.19
N LEU A 324 -5.08 8.58 15.13
CA LEU A 324 -4.41 8.02 16.31
C LEU A 324 -3.42 9.01 16.93
N ILE A 325 -2.74 9.80 16.12
CA ILE A 325 -1.85 10.88 16.57
C ILE A 325 -2.68 11.96 17.30
N PHE A 326 -3.85 12.33 16.78
CA PHE A 326 -4.76 13.29 17.43
C PHE A 326 -5.24 12.77 18.79
N LEU A 327 -5.54 11.47 18.91
CA LEU A 327 -5.90 10.85 20.17
C LEU A 327 -4.78 10.98 21.23
N VAL A 328 -3.52 10.80 20.82
CA VAL A 328 -2.36 11.01 21.70
C VAL A 328 -2.19 12.50 22.04
N ALA A 329 -2.38 13.38 21.04
CA ALA A 329 -2.28 14.83 21.21
C ALA A 329 -3.33 15.39 22.19
N ALA A 330 -4.55 14.82 22.22
CA ALA A 330 -5.60 15.18 23.16
C ALA A 330 -5.23 14.89 24.64
N LYS A 331 -4.24 14.03 24.87
CA LYS A 331 -3.69 13.74 26.22
C LYS A 331 -2.37 14.48 26.51
N ALA A 332 -1.86 15.26 25.57
CA ALA A 332 -0.63 16.01 25.74
C ALA A 332 -0.84 17.27 26.58
N LYS A 333 0.17 17.66 27.37
CA LYS A 333 0.18 18.96 28.05
C LYS A 333 0.56 20.05 27.03
N GLY A 334 -0.33 21.05 26.85
CA GLY A 334 -0.18 22.17 25.92
C GLY A 334 -0.96 21.96 24.61
N VAL A 335 -0.74 22.83 23.62
CA VAL A 335 -1.47 22.86 22.36
C VAL A 335 -0.59 22.23 21.24
N SER A 336 -1.15 21.26 20.52
CA SER A 336 -0.50 20.65 19.36
C SER A 336 -1.02 21.23 18.05
N TYR A 337 -0.12 21.50 17.11
CA TYR A 337 -0.44 22.07 15.80
C TYR A 337 -0.11 21.10 14.67
N PHE A 338 -1.09 20.86 13.78
CA PHE A 338 -0.99 20.04 12.59
C PHE A 338 -1.48 20.86 11.40
N LYS A 339 -0.64 21.03 10.36
CA LYS A 339 -0.93 21.90 9.22
C LYS A 339 -0.96 21.11 7.91
N ASN A 340 -1.70 21.61 6.91
CA ASN A 340 -1.74 21.06 5.53
C ASN A 340 -2.21 19.59 5.47
N LEU A 341 -3.31 19.25 6.14
CA LEU A 341 -3.86 17.91 6.22
C LEU A 341 -5.08 17.67 5.32
N SER A 342 -5.38 18.56 4.38
CA SER A 342 -6.54 18.44 3.46
C SER A 342 -6.64 17.09 2.75
N GLU A 343 -5.49 16.44 2.49
CA GLU A 343 -5.47 15.09 1.88
C GLU A 343 -6.18 14.02 2.73
N LEU A 344 -6.41 14.25 4.04
CA LEU A 344 -7.18 13.35 4.89
C LEU A 344 -8.65 13.24 4.45
N ASN A 345 -9.21 14.29 3.85
CA ASN A 345 -10.58 14.28 3.32
C ASN A 345 -10.71 13.57 1.96
N GLU A 346 -9.58 13.31 1.29
CA GLU A 346 -9.52 12.58 0.02
C GLU A 346 -9.46 11.05 0.18
N LYS A 347 -9.57 10.55 1.40
CA LYS A 347 -9.52 9.11 1.74
C LYS A 347 -10.90 8.43 1.59
N GLU A 348 -11.06 7.27 2.24
CA GLU A 348 -12.30 6.48 2.28
C GLU A 348 -13.47 7.25 2.89
N SER A 349 -13.16 8.13 3.84
CA SER A 349 -14.07 9.06 4.49
C SER A 349 -13.37 10.41 4.67
N PRO A 350 -14.10 11.53 4.75
CA PRO A 350 -13.55 12.86 5.03
C PRO A 350 -13.13 12.94 6.51
N ARG A 351 -11.90 12.52 6.80
CA ARG A 351 -11.41 12.26 8.17
C ARG A 351 -11.25 13.52 9.04
N LEU A 352 -11.29 14.72 8.46
CA LEU A 352 -11.24 15.98 9.22
C LEU A 352 -12.62 16.55 9.53
N GLU A 353 -13.69 16.01 8.93
CA GLU A 353 -15.07 16.49 9.09
C GLU A 353 -15.83 15.72 10.17
N TRP A 354 -15.18 14.71 10.76
CA TRP A 354 -15.69 13.89 11.86
C TRP A 354 -15.01 14.37 13.18
#